data_9a72332ea74538f3d1c1d65de0c62a46
#
_entry.id   9a72332ea74538f3d1c1d65de0c62a46
#
_cell.length_a   1.000
_cell.length_b   1.000
_cell.length_c   1.000
_cell.angle_alpha   90.00
_cell.angle_beta   90.00
_cell.angle_gamma   90.00
#
_symmetry.space_group_name_H-M   'P 1'
#
loop_
_entity.id
_entity.type
_entity.pdbx_description
1 polymer ?
#
loop_
_entity_poly.entity_id
_entity_poly.type
_entity_poly.pdbx_seq_one_letter_code
_entity_poly.pdbx_strand_id
1 'polypeptide(L)'
;MSASINRWGMLAAHVCINFVLGGVYAFSYFKTPLMAQCHWDPATLALAFSINMGIIPLPMIWGGRMIDNGKGKQAIVIGGILFSLGFILSGFVDNLPMLFLTYGVIAGLGSGLAFTGNLNNILKFFPDRRGLASGIVLAGVGVGTLLCTRLAEYFMAQTHDVSRALLYLGIVYLVVIFIVQFFIRSAPAKDSGGIKASPLDKDYRHMLKDLRFWLLFMILALGVFSGMVISSSSAQIGMTQYGLLSGALVVILVSIFNSIGRLFWGGLTDKLGGYNTLVIVYLFTCLCMLLLFFFNGNTSVFYFSALGVGFAYAGILVIFPGLTSQNFGMRNQGLNYGFMYFGFAVGAVIAPYVTSAIAKYTGSYNTVFILTTVLLLIGVVLTLITKKYVATVLAKIH
;
A
#
# COMPACT_ATOMS: atom_id res chain seq x y z
N MET A 1 -38.13 -5.70 5.28
CA MET A 1 -37.24 -6.86 5.09
C MET A 1 -35.85 -6.37 4.71
N SER A 2 -34.91 -6.31 5.64
CA SER A 2 -33.51 -6.01 5.32
C SER A 2 -32.93 -7.28 4.69
N ALA A 3 -32.74 -7.25 3.36
CA ALA A 3 -32.01 -8.33 2.70
C ALA A 3 -30.67 -8.52 3.43
N SER A 4 -30.41 -9.73 3.91
CA SER A 4 -29.17 -10.07 4.58
C SER A 4 -28.00 -9.68 3.68
N ILE A 5 -27.15 -8.76 4.15
CA ILE A 5 -26.02 -8.28 3.37
C ILE A 5 -25.05 -9.46 3.21
N ASN A 6 -24.88 -9.93 1.99
CA ASN A 6 -23.85 -10.91 1.69
C ASN A 6 -22.47 -10.23 1.80
N ARG A 7 -21.85 -10.32 2.99
CA ARG A 7 -20.54 -9.70 3.27
C ARG A 7 -19.41 -10.22 2.38
N TRP A 8 -19.48 -11.47 1.92
CA TRP A 8 -18.49 -12.06 1.02
C TRP A 8 -18.64 -11.56 -0.41
N GLY A 9 -19.89 -11.40 -0.91
CA GLY A 9 -20.13 -10.77 -2.21
C GLY A 9 -19.67 -9.31 -2.23
N MET A 10 -19.89 -8.60 -1.12
CA MET A 10 -19.40 -7.23 -0.97
C MET A 10 -17.86 -7.19 -0.89
N LEU A 11 -17.22 -8.16 -0.22
CA LEU A 11 -15.76 -8.29 -0.21
C LEU A 11 -15.20 -8.47 -1.64
N ALA A 12 -15.83 -9.30 -2.47
CA ALA A 12 -15.45 -9.46 -3.87
C ALA A 12 -15.55 -8.14 -4.65
N ALA A 13 -16.60 -7.35 -4.44
CA ALA A 13 -16.72 -6.03 -5.04
C ALA A 13 -15.58 -5.09 -4.61
N HIS A 14 -15.20 -5.11 -3.33
CA HIS A 14 -14.07 -4.33 -2.84
C HIS A 14 -12.72 -4.80 -3.42
N VAL A 15 -12.55 -6.08 -3.72
CA VAL A 15 -11.38 -6.61 -4.44
C VAL A 15 -11.33 -6.07 -5.87
N CYS A 16 -12.47 -6.01 -6.57
CA CYS A 16 -12.53 -5.41 -7.93
C CYS A 16 -12.12 -3.94 -7.93
N ILE A 17 -12.48 -3.15 -6.90
CA ILE A 17 -11.98 -1.77 -6.76
C ILE A 17 -10.45 -1.77 -6.65
N ASN A 18 -9.88 -2.68 -5.86
CA ASN A 18 -8.42 -2.75 -5.72
C ASN A 18 -7.71 -3.27 -6.99
N PHE A 19 -8.40 -4.00 -7.88
CA PHE A 19 -7.84 -4.29 -9.20
C PHE A 19 -7.62 -3.01 -9.99
N VAL A 20 -8.57 -2.09 -9.97
CA VAL A 20 -8.42 -0.78 -10.60
C VAL A 20 -7.28 0.02 -9.95
N LEU A 21 -7.25 0.10 -8.62
CA LEU A 21 -6.21 0.84 -7.90
C LEU A 21 -4.80 0.27 -8.08
N GLY A 22 -4.68 -1.02 -8.44
CA GLY A 22 -3.43 -1.64 -8.86
C GLY A 22 -2.79 -0.98 -10.09
N GLY A 23 -3.58 -0.28 -10.89
CA GLY A 23 -3.14 0.52 -12.03
C GLY A 23 -2.09 1.58 -11.70
N VAL A 24 -2.03 2.06 -10.45
CA VAL A 24 -0.96 2.97 -10.00
C VAL A 24 0.42 2.35 -10.27
N TYR A 25 0.60 1.09 -9.97
CA TYR A 25 1.88 0.41 -10.16
C TYR A 25 2.13 0.01 -11.63
N ALA A 26 1.09 -0.08 -12.46
CA ALA A 26 1.21 -0.28 -13.90
C ALA A 26 1.90 0.88 -14.62
N PHE A 27 2.00 2.06 -13.98
CA PHE A 27 2.76 3.19 -14.52
C PHE A 27 4.22 2.87 -14.83
N SER A 28 4.82 1.95 -14.09
CA SER A 28 6.18 1.48 -14.36
C SER A 28 6.34 0.92 -15.78
N TYR A 29 5.29 0.31 -16.34
CA TYR A 29 5.26 -0.16 -17.72
C TYR A 29 5.30 0.99 -18.74
N PHE A 30 4.58 2.08 -18.45
CA PHE A 30 4.50 3.23 -19.35
C PHE A 30 5.76 4.10 -19.35
N LYS A 31 6.65 3.95 -18.37
CA LYS A 31 7.86 4.77 -18.25
C LYS A 31 8.73 4.69 -19.51
N THR A 32 9.07 3.48 -19.95
CA THR A 32 9.93 3.28 -21.14
C THR A 32 9.26 3.79 -22.44
N PRO A 33 8.00 3.44 -22.75
CA PRO A 33 7.31 4.02 -23.91
C PRO A 33 7.18 5.56 -23.88
N LEU A 34 6.89 6.16 -22.70
CA LEU A 34 6.85 7.63 -22.58
C LEU A 34 8.20 8.29 -22.85
N MET A 35 9.28 7.68 -22.36
CA MET A 35 10.64 8.16 -22.67
C MET A 35 10.93 8.11 -24.17
N ALA A 36 10.53 7.05 -24.85
CA ALA A 36 10.75 6.88 -26.27
C ALA A 36 9.90 7.83 -27.11
N GLN A 37 8.62 8.02 -26.76
CA GLN A 37 7.67 8.85 -27.52
C GLN A 37 7.84 10.35 -27.24
N CYS A 38 8.07 10.73 -25.99
CA CYS A 38 8.10 12.16 -25.58
C CYS A 38 9.51 12.69 -25.34
N HIS A 39 10.54 11.87 -25.44
CA HIS A 39 11.95 12.22 -25.16
C HIS A 39 12.18 12.81 -23.75
N TRP A 40 11.35 12.41 -22.76
CA TRP A 40 11.45 12.89 -21.39
C TRP A 40 12.55 12.18 -20.60
N ASP A 41 13.23 12.94 -19.72
CA ASP A 41 14.27 12.39 -18.84
C ASP A 41 13.70 11.35 -17.85
N PRO A 42 14.36 10.21 -17.70
CA PRO A 42 13.91 9.12 -16.82
C PRO A 42 13.72 9.51 -15.36
N ALA A 43 14.61 10.37 -14.82
CA ALA A 43 14.56 10.77 -13.43
C ALA A 43 13.37 11.72 -13.19
N THR A 44 13.17 12.67 -14.11
CA THR A 44 12.06 13.61 -14.07
C THR A 44 10.71 12.88 -14.24
N LEU A 45 10.64 11.89 -15.14
CA LEU A 45 9.44 11.08 -15.33
C LEU A 45 9.10 10.24 -14.09
N ALA A 46 10.11 9.77 -13.36
CA ALA A 46 9.90 9.04 -12.10
C ALA A 46 9.25 9.91 -11.01
N LEU A 47 9.40 11.24 -11.07
CA LEU A 47 8.72 12.16 -10.14
C LEU A 47 7.20 12.09 -10.24
N ALA A 48 6.63 11.80 -11.42
CA ALA A 48 5.19 11.62 -11.56
C ALA A 48 4.65 10.52 -10.63
N PHE A 49 5.35 9.37 -10.58
CA PHE A 49 5.02 8.28 -9.66
C PHE A 49 5.25 8.68 -8.19
N SER A 50 6.35 9.37 -7.90
CA SER A 50 6.66 9.83 -6.55
C SER A 50 5.64 10.82 -6.02
N ILE A 51 5.16 11.76 -6.86
CA ILE A 51 4.08 12.69 -6.52
C ILE A 51 2.79 11.91 -6.22
N ASN A 52 2.44 10.94 -7.07
CA ASN A 52 1.26 10.10 -6.86
C ASN A 52 1.32 9.40 -5.50
N MET A 53 2.42 8.72 -5.20
CA MET A 53 2.59 8.01 -3.92
C MET A 53 2.62 8.95 -2.70
N GLY A 54 3.26 10.10 -2.83
CA GLY A 54 3.39 11.08 -1.76
C GLY A 54 2.08 11.80 -1.43
N ILE A 55 1.17 11.94 -2.38
CA ILE A 55 -0.11 12.64 -2.17
C ILE A 55 -1.20 11.74 -1.58
N ILE A 56 -1.08 10.41 -1.70
CA ILE A 56 -2.08 9.43 -1.24
C ILE A 56 -2.59 9.68 0.20
N PRO A 57 -1.75 9.96 1.21
CA PRO A 57 -2.23 10.16 2.59
C PRO A 57 -3.16 11.35 2.76
N LEU A 58 -3.01 12.40 1.94
CA LEU A 58 -3.83 13.62 2.07
C LEU A 58 -5.33 13.33 1.88
N PRO A 59 -5.79 12.77 0.76
CA PRO A 59 -7.21 12.47 0.58
C PRO A 59 -7.71 11.35 1.52
N MET A 60 -6.82 10.53 2.10
CA MET A 60 -7.21 9.53 3.08
C MET A 60 -7.82 10.15 4.34
N ILE A 61 -7.43 11.37 4.73
CA ILE A 61 -8.02 12.10 5.85
C ILE A 61 -9.50 12.41 5.56
N TRP A 62 -9.82 12.93 4.37
CA TRP A 62 -11.21 13.22 3.97
C TRP A 62 -12.01 11.93 3.78
N GLY A 63 -11.43 10.95 3.10
CA GLY A 63 -12.02 9.62 2.93
C GLY A 63 -12.33 8.97 4.27
N GLY A 64 -11.42 9.07 5.24
CA GLY A 64 -11.62 8.58 6.59
C GLY A 64 -12.82 9.20 7.28
N ARG A 65 -12.97 10.54 7.21
CA ARG A 65 -14.15 11.24 7.73
C ARG A 65 -15.44 10.81 7.03
N MET A 66 -15.40 10.62 5.71
CA MET A 66 -16.56 10.14 4.95
C MET A 66 -17.00 8.76 5.43
N ILE A 67 -16.07 7.84 5.68
CA ILE A 67 -16.35 6.48 6.15
C ILE A 67 -16.93 6.52 7.57
N ASP A 68 -16.33 7.32 8.45
CA ASP A 68 -16.78 7.43 9.83
C ASP A 68 -18.20 8.04 9.94
N ASN A 69 -18.59 8.84 8.94
CA ASN A 69 -19.93 9.40 8.79
C ASN A 69 -20.87 8.53 7.91
N GLY A 70 -20.55 7.26 7.67
CA GLY A 70 -21.38 6.34 6.89
C GLY A 70 -21.42 6.58 5.38
N LYS A 71 -20.47 7.37 4.84
CA LYS A 71 -20.37 7.72 3.42
C LYS A 71 -19.26 6.90 2.68
N GLY A 72 -18.98 5.67 3.12
CA GLY A 72 -17.90 4.84 2.59
C GLY A 72 -18.03 4.58 1.08
N LYS A 73 -19.23 4.23 0.61
CA LYS A 73 -19.51 4.07 -0.83
C LYS A 73 -19.17 5.34 -1.63
N GLN A 74 -19.55 6.51 -1.11
CA GLN A 74 -19.29 7.78 -1.80
C GLN A 74 -17.78 8.06 -1.90
N ALA A 75 -17.02 7.78 -0.84
CA ALA A 75 -15.56 7.92 -0.88
C ALA A 75 -14.93 7.02 -1.96
N ILE A 76 -15.38 5.76 -2.06
CA ILE A 76 -14.89 4.81 -3.06
C ILE A 76 -15.21 5.31 -4.48
N VAL A 77 -16.46 5.72 -4.72
CA VAL A 77 -16.92 6.12 -6.06
C VAL A 77 -16.25 7.42 -6.50
N ILE A 78 -16.22 8.46 -5.66
CA ILE A 78 -15.58 9.74 -5.99
C ILE A 78 -14.07 9.51 -6.21
N GLY A 79 -13.42 8.76 -5.32
CA GLY A 79 -12.00 8.45 -5.47
C GLY A 79 -11.72 7.64 -6.73
N GLY A 80 -12.54 6.64 -7.04
CA GLY A 80 -12.42 5.83 -8.25
C GLY A 80 -12.61 6.65 -9.53
N ILE A 81 -13.58 7.57 -9.55
CA ILE A 81 -13.79 8.50 -10.68
C ILE A 81 -12.58 9.41 -10.85
N LEU A 82 -12.08 10.04 -9.77
CA LEU A 82 -10.89 10.89 -9.83
C LEU A 82 -9.65 10.12 -10.32
N PHE A 83 -9.48 8.89 -9.84
CA PHE A 83 -8.39 8.02 -10.30
C PHE A 83 -8.48 7.74 -11.80
N SER A 84 -9.66 7.35 -12.28
CA SER A 84 -9.92 7.08 -13.68
C SER A 84 -9.73 8.31 -14.55
N LEU A 85 -10.24 9.46 -14.10
CA LEU A 85 -10.06 10.75 -14.79
C LEU A 85 -8.57 11.14 -14.86
N GLY A 86 -7.78 10.89 -13.82
CA GLY A 86 -6.34 11.12 -13.85
C GLY A 86 -5.65 10.35 -14.98
N PHE A 87 -6.01 9.08 -15.20
CA PHE A 87 -5.50 8.28 -16.32
C PHE A 87 -6.04 8.74 -17.67
N ILE A 88 -7.34 9.04 -17.78
CA ILE A 88 -7.96 9.58 -19.02
C ILE A 88 -7.26 10.87 -19.42
N LEU A 89 -7.12 11.82 -18.51
CA LEU A 89 -6.45 13.09 -18.76
C LEU A 89 -4.97 12.93 -19.09
N SER A 90 -4.31 11.93 -18.53
CA SER A 90 -2.92 11.59 -18.87
C SER A 90 -2.77 11.10 -20.32
N GLY A 91 -3.86 10.71 -20.97
CA GLY A 91 -3.89 10.41 -22.39
C GLY A 91 -3.85 11.64 -23.32
N PHE A 92 -3.95 12.85 -22.79
CA PHE A 92 -3.91 14.12 -23.55
C PHE A 92 -2.73 15.00 -23.17
N VAL A 93 -1.70 14.41 -22.56
CA VAL A 93 -0.58 15.15 -21.99
C VAL A 93 0.53 15.36 -23.01
N ASP A 94 0.89 16.62 -23.22
CA ASP A 94 1.97 17.04 -24.14
C ASP A 94 3.24 17.46 -23.40
N ASN A 95 3.21 17.58 -22.06
CA ASN A 95 4.33 18.00 -21.24
C ASN A 95 4.34 17.39 -19.84
N LEU A 96 5.52 17.35 -19.21
CA LEU A 96 5.71 16.77 -17.88
C LEU A 96 4.88 17.43 -16.77
N PRO A 97 4.78 18.77 -16.66
CA PRO A 97 3.93 19.42 -15.65
C PRO A 97 2.47 18.94 -15.71
N MET A 98 1.94 18.74 -16.91
CA MET A 98 0.58 18.24 -17.08
C MET A 98 0.46 16.76 -16.64
N LEU A 99 1.48 15.93 -16.89
CA LEU A 99 1.53 14.56 -16.37
C LEU A 99 1.61 14.55 -14.84
N PHE A 100 2.38 15.44 -14.24
CA PHE A 100 2.43 15.58 -12.77
C PHE A 100 1.06 15.94 -12.21
N LEU A 101 0.33 16.83 -12.87
CA LEU A 101 -1.01 17.22 -12.45
C LEU A 101 -2.01 16.05 -12.64
N THR A 102 -2.05 15.44 -13.82
CA THR A 102 -3.08 14.44 -14.17
C THR A 102 -2.82 13.11 -13.47
N TYR A 103 -1.67 12.49 -13.72
CA TYR A 103 -1.32 11.22 -13.10
C TYR A 103 -0.82 11.40 -11.65
N GLY A 104 0.05 12.37 -11.40
CA GLY A 104 0.62 12.59 -10.07
C GLY A 104 -0.44 13.04 -9.07
N VAL A 105 -1.09 14.17 -9.33
CA VAL A 105 -2.02 14.79 -8.36
C VAL A 105 -3.42 14.21 -8.47
N ILE A 106 -4.08 14.27 -9.64
CA ILE A 106 -5.50 13.89 -9.77
C ILE A 106 -5.68 12.39 -9.51
N ALA A 107 -4.91 11.54 -10.18
CA ALA A 107 -4.99 10.09 -9.91
C ALA A 107 -4.51 9.75 -8.50
N GLY A 108 -3.49 10.44 -7.95
CA GLY A 108 -3.03 10.27 -6.58
C GLY A 108 -4.09 10.60 -5.53
N LEU A 109 -4.78 11.72 -5.68
CA LEU A 109 -5.94 12.08 -4.82
C LEU A 109 -7.06 11.04 -4.94
N GLY A 110 -7.35 10.61 -6.17
CA GLY A 110 -8.34 9.58 -6.43
C GLY A 110 -7.99 8.25 -5.78
N SER A 111 -6.74 7.80 -5.93
CA SER A 111 -6.27 6.53 -5.36
C SER A 111 -6.32 6.53 -3.83
N GLY A 112 -5.86 7.59 -3.17
CA GLY A 112 -5.89 7.68 -1.71
C GLY A 112 -7.31 7.71 -1.15
N LEU A 113 -8.22 8.46 -1.78
CA LEU A 113 -9.63 8.53 -1.37
C LEU A 113 -10.33 7.18 -1.56
N ALA A 114 -10.16 6.54 -2.74
CA ALA A 114 -10.74 5.24 -3.02
C ALA A 114 -10.14 4.15 -2.15
N PHE A 115 -8.82 4.12 -1.95
CA PHE A 115 -8.13 3.13 -1.14
C PHE A 115 -8.61 3.14 0.32
N THR A 116 -8.63 4.33 0.94
CA THR A 116 -9.10 4.43 2.34
C THR A 116 -10.58 4.10 2.46
N GLY A 117 -11.40 4.56 1.49
CA GLY A 117 -12.81 4.20 1.38
C GLY A 117 -13.01 2.71 1.30
N ASN A 118 -12.29 2.06 0.39
CA ASN A 118 -12.40 0.65 0.10
C ASN A 118 -12.01 -0.22 1.30
N LEU A 119 -10.81 0.01 1.85
CA LEU A 119 -10.27 -0.79 2.95
C LEU A 119 -11.09 -0.61 4.25
N ASN A 120 -11.27 0.63 4.69
CA ASN A 120 -11.90 0.87 6.00
C ASN A 120 -13.41 0.61 5.98
N ASN A 121 -14.09 0.77 4.83
CA ASN A 121 -15.50 0.44 4.72
C ASN A 121 -15.73 -1.07 4.92
N ILE A 122 -14.93 -1.92 4.22
CA ILE A 122 -15.12 -3.38 4.30
C ILE A 122 -14.75 -3.95 5.66
N LEU A 123 -13.73 -3.40 6.33
CA LEU A 123 -13.31 -3.87 7.67
C LEU A 123 -14.42 -3.73 8.72
N LYS A 124 -15.34 -2.77 8.58
CA LYS A 124 -16.50 -2.61 9.46
C LYS A 124 -17.52 -3.75 9.31
N PHE A 125 -17.53 -4.48 8.17
CA PHE A 125 -18.37 -5.66 7.94
C PHE A 125 -17.72 -6.98 8.37
N PHE A 126 -16.42 -6.95 8.70
CA PHE A 126 -15.64 -8.11 9.13
C PHE A 126 -14.96 -7.88 10.49
N PRO A 127 -15.71 -7.57 11.57
CA PRO A 127 -15.12 -7.33 12.89
C PRO A 127 -14.44 -8.58 13.46
N ASP A 128 -14.91 -9.78 13.04
CA ASP A 128 -14.44 -11.10 13.43
C ASP A 128 -13.16 -11.55 12.71
N ARG A 129 -12.89 -11.05 11.50
CA ARG A 129 -11.79 -11.50 10.61
C ARG A 129 -11.15 -10.34 9.85
N ARG A 130 -10.72 -9.31 10.58
CA ARG A 130 -10.18 -8.06 9.97
C ARG A 130 -8.90 -8.29 9.19
N GLY A 131 -7.99 -9.11 9.72
CA GLY A 131 -6.74 -9.44 9.05
C GLY A 131 -6.97 -10.17 7.73
N LEU A 132 -7.86 -11.18 7.73
CA LEU A 132 -8.21 -11.90 6.50
C LEU A 132 -8.89 -10.97 5.48
N ALA A 133 -9.86 -10.15 5.91
CA ALA A 133 -10.57 -9.24 5.03
C ALA A 133 -9.63 -8.19 4.42
N SER A 134 -8.75 -7.57 5.23
CA SER A 134 -7.74 -6.64 4.72
C SER A 134 -6.76 -7.34 3.78
N GLY A 135 -6.32 -8.56 4.13
CA GLY A 135 -5.43 -9.37 3.29
C GLY A 135 -6.02 -9.64 1.92
N ILE A 136 -7.27 -10.11 1.84
CA ILE A 136 -7.97 -10.41 0.58
C ILE A 136 -8.12 -9.14 -0.27
N VAL A 137 -8.62 -8.05 0.33
CA VAL A 137 -8.83 -6.79 -0.39
C VAL A 137 -7.49 -6.23 -0.90
N LEU A 138 -6.47 -6.21 -0.05
CA LEU A 138 -5.16 -5.68 -0.43
C LEU A 138 -4.42 -6.58 -1.43
N ALA A 139 -4.62 -7.90 -1.41
CA ALA A 139 -4.10 -8.81 -2.45
C ALA A 139 -4.63 -8.43 -3.85
N GLY A 140 -5.86 -7.90 -3.90
CA GLY A 140 -6.44 -7.37 -5.14
C GLY A 140 -5.58 -6.31 -5.82
N VAL A 141 -4.82 -5.50 -5.08
CA VAL A 141 -3.91 -4.50 -5.67
C VAL A 141 -2.81 -5.17 -6.50
N GLY A 142 -2.19 -6.23 -5.98
CA GLY A 142 -1.12 -6.94 -6.70
C GLY A 142 -1.63 -7.65 -7.95
N VAL A 143 -2.77 -8.36 -7.85
CA VAL A 143 -3.43 -8.97 -9.02
C VAL A 143 -3.85 -7.89 -10.00
N GLY A 144 -4.38 -6.77 -9.50
CA GLY A 144 -4.78 -5.62 -10.31
C GLY A 144 -3.61 -5.03 -11.09
N THR A 145 -2.42 -4.92 -10.49
CA THR A 145 -1.22 -4.46 -11.20
C THR A 145 -0.92 -5.33 -12.41
N LEU A 146 -0.97 -6.66 -12.27
CA LEU A 146 -0.76 -7.59 -13.38
C LEU A 146 -1.82 -7.42 -14.47
N LEU A 147 -3.10 -7.37 -14.10
CA LEU A 147 -4.20 -7.18 -15.05
C LEU A 147 -4.08 -5.85 -15.79
N CYS A 148 -3.79 -4.76 -15.06
CA CYS A 148 -3.65 -3.43 -15.66
C CYS A 148 -2.42 -3.36 -16.59
N THR A 149 -1.31 -4.01 -16.24
CA THR A 149 -0.14 -4.08 -17.11
C THR A 149 -0.45 -4.86 -18.39
N ARG A 150 -1.15 -5.99 -18.32
CA ARG A 150 -1.58 -6.75 -19.51
C ARG A 150 -2.54 -5.97 -20.41
N LEU A 151 -3.48 -5.23 -19.82
CA LEU A 151 -4.34 -4.33 -20.58
C LEU A 151 -3.55 -3.20 -21.23
N ALA A 152 -2.59 -2.63 -20.53
CA ALA A 152 -1.68 -1.62 -21.07
C ALA A 152 -0.86 -2.16 -22.26
N GLU A 153 -0.28 -3.36 -22.13
CA GLU A 153 0.40 -4.05 -23.22
C GLU A 153 -0.50 -4.24 -24.44
N TYR A 154 -1.73 -4.70 -24.22
CA TYR A 154 -2.71 -4.89 -25.29
C TYR A 154 -3.04 -3.57 -26.00
N PHE A 155 -3.35 -2.50 -25.27
CA PHE A 155 -3.65 -1.21 -25.87
C PHE A 155 -2.44 -0.60 -26.57
N MET A 156 -1.25 -0.74 -26.03
CA MET A 156 0.00 -0.33 -26.70
C MET A 156 0.24 -1.08 -28.02
N ALA A 157 0.00 -2.39 -28.06
CA ALA A 157 0.13 -3.19 -29.27
C ALA A 157 -0.88 -2.79 -30.37
N GLN A 158 -2.10 -2.34 -29.98
CA GLN A 158 -3.13 -1.93 -30.93
C GLN A 158 -2.96 -0.49 -31.42
N THR A 159 -2.49 0.40 -30.56
CA THR A 159 -2.46 1.84 -30.87
C THR A 159 -1.10 2.37 -31.26
N HIS A 160 -0.03 1.67 -30.86
CA HIS A 160 1.36 2.14 -30.94
C HIS A 160 1.57 3.54 -30.34
N ASP A 161 0.68 3.94 -29.40
CA ASP A 161 0.62 5.28 -28.81
C ASP A 161 0.35 5.18 -27.31
N VAL A 162 1.30 5.69 -26.50
CA VAL A 162 1.21 5.67 -25.03
C VAL A 162 0.02 6.47 -24.52
N SER A 163 -0.24 7.62 -25.15
CA SER A 163 -1.33 8.53 -24.76
C SER A 163 -2.68 7.85 -24.92
N ARG A 164 -2.90 7.16 -26.03
CA ARG A 164 -4.13 6.38 -26.26
C ARG A 164 -4.24 5.18 -25.32
N ALA A 165 -3.13 4.51 -25.02
CA ALA A 165 -3.14 3.39 -24.06
C ALA A 165 -3.53 3.84 -22.66
N LEU A 166 -3.03 4.98 -22.18
CA LEU A 166 -3.42 5.60 -20.90
C LEU A 166 -4.89 5.99 -20.89
N LEU A 167 -5.38 6.63 -21.98
CA LEU A 167 -6.79 7.00 -22.15
C LEU A 167 -7.71 5.77 -22.05
N TYR A 168 -7.43 4.71 -22.81
CA TYR A 168 -8.27 3.51 -22.83
C TYR A 168 -8.25 2.79 -21.49
N LEU A 169 -7.09 2.73 -20.83
CA LEU A 169 -6.99 2.15 -19.49
C LEU A 169 -7.84 2.94 -18.49
N GLY A 170 -7.78 4.27 -18.53
CA GLY A 170 -8.62 5.13 -17.70
C GLY A 170 -10.11 4.95 -17.93
N ILE A 171 -10.55 4.75 -19.20
CA ILE A 171 -11.95 4.44 -19.54
C ILE A 171 -12.35 3.08 -18.95
N VAL A 172 -11.51 2.06 -19.07
CA VAL A 172 -11.77 0.74 -18.46
C VAL A 172 -11.94 0.86 -16.95
N TYR A 173 -11.09 1.63 -16.29
CA TYR A 173 -11.21 1.88 -14.84
C TYR A 173 -12.53 2.53 -14.47
N LEU A 174 -12.95 3.56 -15.23
CA LEU A 174 -14.21 4.25 -15.02
C LEU A 174 -15.42 3.32 -15.17
N VAL A 175 -15.41 2.46 -16.21
CA VAL A 175 -16.45 1.46 -16.43
C VAL A 175 -16.53 0.46 -15.28
N VAL A 176 -15.38 -0.06 -14.82
CA VAL A 176 -15.34 -1.00 -13.69
C VAL A 176 -15.89 -0.35 -12.42
N ILE A 177 -15.48 0.89 -12.09
CA ILE A 177 -16.00 1.63 -10.93
C ILE A 177 -17.50 1.82 -11.02
N PHE A 178 -18.00 2.19 -12.22
CA PHE A 178 -19.43 2.39 -12.46
C PHE A 178 -20.25 1.11 -12.25
N ILE A 179 -19.75 -0.03 -12.70
CA ILE A 179 -20.44 -1.32 -12.51
C ILE A 179 -20.37 -1.77 -11.04
N VAL A 180 -19.17 -1.75 -10.46
CA VAL A 180 -18.93 -2.34 -9.12
C VAL A 180 -19.62 -1.55 -8.01
N GLN A 181 -19.83 -0.23 -8.18
CA GLN A 181 -20.51 0.60 -7.18
C GLN A 181 -21.90 0.09 -6.77
N PHE A 182 -22.62 -0.61 -7.65
CA PHE A 182 -23.95 -1.15 -7.34
C PHE A 182 -23.91 -2.27 -6.30
N PHE A 183 -22.79 -2.96 -6.18
CA PHE A 183 -22.58 -4.04 -5.21
C PHE A 183 -21.99 -3.56 -3.88
N ILE A 184 -21.58 -2.29 -3.79
CA ILE A 184 -20.97 -1.72 -2.59
C ILE A 184 -22.04 -0.99 -1.78
N ARG A 185 -22.02 -1.22 -0.46
CA ARG A 185 -22.82 -0.48 0.54
C ARG A 185 -21.90 0.24 1.51
N SER A 186 -22.33 1.39 2.00
CA SER A 186 -21.64 2.05 3.10
C SER A 186 -21.87 1.31 4.42
N ALA A 187 -20.82 1.18 5.19
CA ALA A 187 -20.95 0.75 6.59
C ALA A 187 -21.69 1.82 7.41
N PRO A 188 -22.34 1.43 8.52
CA PRO A 188 -23.04 2.37 9.40
C PRO A 188 -22.13 3.50 9.86
N ALA A 189 -22.71 4.70 10.00
CA ALA A 189 -22.03 5.84 10.58
C ALA A 189 -21.69 5.59 12.06
N LYS A 190 -20.66 6.27 12.55
CA LYS A 190 -20.22 6.15 13.96
C LYS A 190 -21.31 6.44 15.00
N ASP A 191 -22.25 7.32 14.65
CA ASP A 191 -23.32 7.78 15.56
C ASP A 191 -24.66 7.06 15.35
N SER A 192 -24.74 6.07 14.44
CA SER A 192 -25.99 5.34 14.10
C SER A 192 -26.30 4.16 15.04
N GLY A 193 -25.59 4.00 16.15
CA GLY A 193 -25.76 2.86 17.08
C GLY A 193 -25.21 1.54 16.57
N GLY A 194 -24.74 1.46 15.30
CA GLY A 194 -24.17 0.26 14.71
C GLY A 194 -22.75 -0.09 15.18
N ILE A 195 -22.04 0.88 15.75
CA ILE A 195 -20.71 0.68 16.34
C ILE A 195 -20.82 1.01 17.82
N LYS A 196 -20.68 -0.01 18.67
CA LYS A 196 -20.69 0.20 20.14
C LYS A 196 -19.52 1.11 20.51
N ALA A 197 -19.80 2.13 21.31
CA ALA A 197 -18.78 2.99 21.89
C ALA A 197 -17.82 2.16 22.75
N SER A 198 -16.54 2.41 22.61
CA SER A 198 -15.49 1.77 23.40
C SER A 198 -14.74 2.84 24.20
N PRO A 199 -14.27 2.55 25.43
CA PRO A 199 -13.35 3.43 26.16
C PRO A 199 -12.06 3.75 25.39
N LEU A 200 -11.75 2.95 24.38
CA LEU A 200 -10.58 3.12 23.49
C LEU A 200 -10.85 4.10 22.36
N ASP A 201 -12.11 4.46 22.08
CA ASP A 201 -12.44 5.35 20.97
C ASP A 201 -11.82 6.73 21.17
N LYS A 202 -10.86 7.06 20.31
CA LYS A 202 -10.21 8.37 20.27
C LYS A 202 -10.51 9.07 18.94
N ASP A 203 -10.72 10.36 18.99
CA ASP A 203 -10.64 11.19 17.81
C ASP A 203 -9.18 11.44 17.43
N TYR A 204 -8.95 11.96 16.22
CA TYR A 204 -7.60 12.20 15.73
C TYR A 204 -6.79 13.16 16.59
N ARG A 205 -7.43 14.16 17.25
CA ARG A 205 -6.74 15.15 18.10
C ARG A 205 -6.18 14.51 19.36
N HIS A 206 -6.95 13.62 19.98
CA HIS A 206 -6.51 12.85 21.15
C HIS A 206 -5.52 11.73 20.75
N MET A 207 -5.72 11.13 19.57
CA MET A 207 -4.79 10.13 19.03
C MET A 207 -3.41 10.74 18.76
N LEU A 208 -3.33 11.91 18.11
CA LEU A 208 -2.05 12.57 17.80
C LEU A 208 -1.25 13.01 19.05
N LYS A 209 -1.95 13.19 20.19
CA LYS A 209 -1.30 13.47 21.48
C LYS A 209 -0.87 12.20 22.24
N ASP A 210 -1.31 11.03 21.79
CA ASP A 210 -1.04 9.75 22.43
C ASP A 210 0.30 9.17 21.96
N LEU A 211 1.15 8.79 22.90
CA LEU A 211 2.44 8.17 22.61
C LEU A 211 2.30 6.91 21.73
N ARG A 212 1.19 6.15 21.91
CA ARG A 212 0.90 4.94 21.08
C ARG A 212 0.86 5.24 19.59
N PHE A 213 0.33 6.43 19.22
CA PHE A 213 0.30 6.83 17.81
C PHE A 213 1.71 6.97 17.24
N TRP A 214 2.59 7.71 17.93
CA TRP A 214 3.94 7.96 17.44
C TRP A 214 4.80 6.70 17.42
N LEU A 215 4.62 5.82 18.41
CA LEU A 215 5.28 4.51 18.41
C LEU A 215 4.85 3.67 17.20
N LEU A 216 3.54 3.53 16.95
CA LEU A 216 3.02 2.80 15.80
C LEU A 216 3.41 3.47 14.49
N PHE A 217 3.40 4.80 14.41
CA PHE A 217 3.84 5.56 13.24
C PHE A 217 5.30 5.24 12.89
N MET A 218 6.20 5.28 13.88
CA MET A 218 7.62 4.94 13.66
C MET A 218 7.79 3.48 13.26
N ILE A 219 7.09 2.56 13.92
CA ILE A 219 7.10 1.14 13.56
C ILE A 219 6.66 0.97 12.10
N LEU A 220 5.55 1.61 11.69
CA LEU A 220 5.09 1.56 10.30
C LEU A 220 6.15 2.10 9.33
N ALA A 221 6.73 3.26 9.61
CA ALA A 221 7.72 3.89 8.75
C ALA A 221 8.96 3.02 8.56
N LEU A 222 9.48 2.43 9.64
CA LEU A 222 10.64 1.52 9.61
C LEU A 222 10.35 0.25 8.80
N GLY A 223 9.17 -0.33 9.00
CA GLY A 223 8.75 -1.52 8.26
C GLY A 223 8.58 -1.22 6.76
N VAL A 224 7.91 -0.12 6.42
CA VAL A 224 7.74 0.30 5.02
C VAL A 224 9.07 0.62 4.37
N PHE A 225 9.99 1.28 5.08
CA PHE A 225 11.34 1.52 4.60
C PHE A 225 11.99 0.22 4.12
N SER A 226 11.97 -0.83 4.94
CA SER A 226 12.61 -2.11 4.62
C SER A 226 12.02 -2.77 3.36
N GLY A 227 10.71 -2.77 3.22
CA GLY A 227 10.04 -3.32 2.05
C GLY A 227 10.31 -2.52 0.78
N MET A 228 10.38 -1.19 0.90
CA MET A 228 10.64 -0.30 -0.23
C MET A 228 12.08 -0.39 -0.74
N VAL A 229 13.07 -0.73 0.08
CA VAL A 229 14.45 -1.01 -0.38
C VAL A 229 14.44 -2.05 -1.49
N ILE A 230 13.76 -3.18 -1.29
CA ILE A 230 13.68 -4.25 -2.30
C ILE A 230 12.68 -3.92 -3.40
N SER A 231 11.50 -3.41 -3.05
CA SER A 231 10.45 -3.11 -4.04
C SER A 231 10.88 -2.08 -5.08
N SER A 232 11.72 -1.10 -4.69
CA SER A 232 12.20 -0.06 -5.60
C SER A 232 13.48 -0.42 -6.36
N SER A 233 14.29 -1.33 -5.83
CA SER A 233 15.67 -1.52 -6.31
C SER A 233 16.04 -2.97 -6.61
N SER A 234 15.13 -3.94 -6.44
CA SER A 234 15.44 -5.37 -6.61
C SER A 234 16.04 -5.73 -7.97
N ALA A 235 15.52 -5.11 -9.05
CA ALA A 235 16.08 -5.31 -10.39
C ALA A 235 17.54 -4.86 -10.47
N GLN A 236 17.82 -3.65 -10.00
CA GLN A 236 19.14 -3.06 -10.03
C GLN A 236 20.12 -3.80 -9.11
N ILE A 237 19.70 -4.13 -7.89
CA ILE A 237 20.49 -4.95 -6.95
C ILE A 237 20.85 -6.28 -7.60
N GLY A 238 19.88 -6.98 -8.20
CA GLY A 238 20.07 -8.26 -8.85
C GLY A 238 21.09 -8.20 -10.00
N MET A 239 20.97 -7.19 -10.86
CA MET A 239 21.86 -7.02 -12.00
C MET A 239 23.28 -6.59 -11.57
N THR A 240 23.41 -5.64 -10.66
CA THR A 240 24.73 -5.07 -10.32
C THR A 240 25.52 -5.89 -9.32
N GLN A 241 24.86 -6.61 -8.40
CA GLN A 241 25.52 -7.25 -7.27
C GLN A 241 25.42 -8.78 -7.28
N TYR A 242 24.43 -9.34 -7.99
CA TYR A 242 24.19 -10.78 -8.07
C TYR A 242 24.27 -11.36 -9.49
N GLY A 243 24.72 -10.58 -10.46
CA GLY A 243 25.03 -11.05 -11.82
C GLY A 243 23.82 -11.44 -12.65
N LEU A 244 22.62 -10.92 -12.34
CA LEU A 244 21.44 -11.19 -13.15
C LEU A 244 21.53 -10.49 -14.50
N LEU A 245 21.24 -11.22 -15.59
CA LEU A 245 21.16 -10.66 -16.94
C LEU A 245 19.97 -9.70 -17.11
N SER A 246 18.90 -9.91 -16.34
CA SER A 246 17.69 -9.06 -16.35
C SER A 246 17.04 -9.04 -14.98
N GLY A 247 16.61 -7.85 -14.54
CA GLY A 247 15.87 -7.66 -13.31
C GLY A 247 14.36 -7.90 -13.42
N ALA A 248 13.82 -8.13 -14.62
CA ALA A 248 12.37 -8.20 -14.84
C ALA A 248 11.71 -9.34 -14.03
N LEU A 249 12.33 -10.53 -14.05
CA LEU A 249 11.79 -11.71 -13.37
C LEU A 249 11.68 -11.49 -11.85
N VAL A 250 12.68 -10.92 -11.21
CA VAL A 250 12.65 -10.69 -9.76
C VAL A 250 11.57 -9.70 -9.37
N VAL A 251 11.34 -8.65 -10.15
CA VAL A 251 10.28 -7.66 -9.90
C VAL A 251 8.89 -8.32 -9.95
N ILE A 252 8.65 -9.16 -10.98
CA ILE A 252 7.40 -9.89 -11.12
C ILE A 252 7.20 -10.84 -9.92
N LEU A 253 8.21 -11.64 -9.58
CA LEU A 253 8.13 -12.60 -8.49
C LEU A 253 7.93 -11.90 -7.14
N VAL A 254 8.65 -10.82 -6.84
CA VAL A 254 8.46 -10.01 -5.62
C VAL A 254 7.00 -9.51 -5.52
N SER A 255 6.40 -9.08 -6.63
CA SER A 255 5.00 -8.62 -6.65
C SER A 255 4.01 -9.77 -6.39
N ILE A 256 4.27 -10.96 -6.95
CA ILE A 256 3.46 -12.15 -6.69
C ILE A 256 3.55 -12.57 -5.21
N PHE A 257 4.77 -12.66 -4.67
CA PHE A 257 4.98 -13.03 -3.27
C PHE A 257 4.41 -11.98 -2.31
N ASN A 258 4.45 -10.71 -2.68
CA ASN A 258 3.77 -9.65 -1.92
C ASN A 258 2.25 -9.88 -1.88
N SER A 259 1.62 -10.28 -2.99
CA SER A 259 0.18 -10.58 -3.01
C SER A 259 -0.17 -11.81 -2.17
N ILE A 260 0.62 -12.88 -2.26
CA ILE A 260 0.47 -14.09 -1.43
C ILE A 260 0.67 -13.74 0.06
N GLY A 261 1.69 -12.94 0.36
CA GLY A 261 2.01 -12.48 1.71
C GLY A 261 0.83 -11.77 2.39
N ARG A 262 0.05 -10.97 1.65
CA ARG A 262 -1.13 -10.28 2.20
C ARG A 262 -2.17 -11.26 2.76
N LEU A 263 -2.42 -12.35 2.05
CA LEU A 263 -3.35 -13.38 2.51
C LEU A 263 -2.80 -14.13 3.72
N PHE A 264 -1.55 -14.58 3.63
CA PHE A 264 -0.89 -15.34 4.69
C PHE A 264 -0.81 -14.55 6.00
N TRP A 265 -0.22 -13.34 5.96
CA TRP A 265 -0.05 -12.51 7.14
C TRP A 265 -1.37 -12.00 7.71
N GLY A 266 -2.38 -11.78 6.84
CA GLY A 266 -3.73 -11.43 7.26
C GLY A 266 -4.34 -12.52 8.13
N GLY A 267 -4.33 -13.77 7.66
CA GLY A 267 -4.83 -14.92 8.42
C GLY A 267 -4.01 -15.20 9.69
N LEU A 268 -2.69 -15.01 9.64
CA LEU A 268 -1.82 -15.18 10.80
C LEU A 268 -2.06 -14.10 11.86
N THR A 269 -2.34 -12.86 11.43
CA THR A 269 -2.66 -11.74 12.32
C THR A 269 -3.92 -11.99 13.14
N ASP A 270 -4.94 -12.60 12.53
CA ASP A 270 -6.18 -12.94 13.23
C ASP A 270 -5.95 -14.04 14.30
N LYS A 271 -4.93 -14.89 14.13
CA LYS A 271 -4.60 -15.96 15.09
C LYS A 271 -3.65 -15.51 16.20
N LEU A 272 -2.58 -14.81 15.86
CA LEU A 272 -1.48 -14.45 16.79
C LEU A 272 -1.62 -13.03 17.36
N GLY A 273 -2.50 -12.21 16.76
CA GLY A 273 -2.61 -10.78 17.06
C GLY A 273 -1.56 -9.94 16.34
N GLY A 274 -1.88 -8.66 16.12
CA GLY A 274 -1.08 -7.77 15.27
C GLY A 274 0.36 -7.56 15.74
N TYR A 275 0.58 -7.35 17.04
CA TYR A 275 1.94 -7.13 17.58
C TYR A 275 2.87 -8.33 17.43
N ASN A 276 2.39 -9.55 17.72
CA ASN A 276 3.20 -10.75 17.58
C ASN A 276 3.56 -11.03 16.12
N THR A 277 2.56 -10.91 15.24
CA THR A 277 2.78 -11.08 13.81
C THR A 277 3.77 -10.06 13.26
N LEU A 278 3.71 -8.81 13.72
CA LEU A 278 4.63 -7.77 13.29
C LEU A 278 6.08 -8.05 13.70
N VAL A 279 6.31 -8.58 14.93
CA VAL A 279 7.63 -9.02 15.37
C VAL A 279 8.17 -10.13 14.46
N ILE A 280 7.34 -11.14 14.12
CA ILE A 280 7.73 -12.22 13.22
C ILE A 280 8.08 -11.69 11.84
N VAL A 281 7.26 -10.79 11.27
CA VAL A 281 7.50 -10.13 9.99
C VAL A 281 8.84 -9.41 9.99
N TYR A 282 9.15 -8.65 11.04
CA TYR A 282 10.39 -7.89 11.13
C TYR A 282 11.61 -8.80 11.27
N LEU A 283 11.56 -9.81 12.14
CA LEU A 283 12.65 -10.77 12.29
C LEU A 283 12.91 -11.58 11.02
N PHE A 284 11.85 -11.97 10.31
CA PHE A 284 11.99 -12.64 9.01
C PHE A 284 12.61 -11.71 7.96
N THR A 285 12.24 -10.43 7.94
CA THR A 285 12.86 -9.45 7.04
C THR A 285 14.33 -9.20 7.40
N CYS A 286 14.67 -9.13 8.71
CA CYS A 286 16.07 -9.07 9.16
C CYS A 286 16.88 -10.24 8.65
N LEU A 287 16.35 -11.46 8.77
CA LEU A 287 17.03 -12.66 8.27
C LEU A 287 17.30 -12.53 6.76
N CYS A 288 16.30 -12.13 5.96
CA CYS A 288 16.46 -11.93 4.53
C CYS A 288 17.54 -10.87 4.20
N MET A 289 17.57 -9.74 4.93
CA MET A 289 18.57 -8.69 4.72
C MET A 289 19.99 -9.16 5.09
N LEU A 290 20.14 -9.93 6.16
CA LEU A 290 21.42 -10.52 6.56
C LEU A 290 21.90 -11.57 5.55
N LEU A 291 20.99 -12.38 5.00
CA LEU A 291 21.34 -13.32 3.93
C LEU A 291 21.84 -12.58 2.68
N LEU A 292 21.22 -11.46 2.31
CA LEU A 292 21.71 -10.61 1.21
C LEU A 292 23.11 -10.05 1.50
N PHE A 293 23.39 -9.70 2.72
CA PHE A 293 24.71 -9.18 3.12
C PHE A 293 25.80 -10.26 3.12
N PHE A 294 25.55 -11.41 3.78
CA PHE A 294 26.58 -12.43 3.96
C PHE A 294 26.84 -13.30 2.71
N PHE A 295 25.83 -13.48 1.87
CA PHE A 295 25.91 -14.32 0.67
C PHE A 295 25.88 -13.48 -0.62
N ASN A 296 26.62 -12.38 -0.62
CA ASN A 296 26.76 -11.51 -1.79
C ASN A 296 27.26 -12.31 -3.01
N GLY A 297 26.67 -12.08 -4.17
CA GLY A 297 26.97 -12.80 -5.41
C GLY A 297 26.24 -14.14 -5.60
N ASN A 298 25.54 -14.66 -4.58
CA ASN A 298 24.76 -15.89 -4.70
C ASN A 298 23.34 -15.59 -5.19
N THR A 299 23.06 -15.89 -6.46
CA THR A 299 21.78 -15.61 -7.12
C THR A 299 20.60 -16.33 -6.46
N SER A 300 20.75 -17.57 -5.97
CA SER A 300 19.68 -18.32 -5.32
C SER A 300 19.29 -17.66 -3.99
N VAL A 301 20.27 -17.25 -3.19
CA VAL A 301 20.04 -16.52 -1.92
C VAL A 301 19.40 -15.16 -2.20
N PHE A 302 19.80 -14.49 -3.28
CA PHE A 302 19.17 -13.23 -3.70
C PHE A 302 17.68 -13.40 -3.98
N TYR A 303 17.29 -14.38 -4.81
CA TYR A 303 15.88 -14.65 -5.08
C TYR A 303 15.11 -14.97 -3.80
N PHE A 304 15.61 -15.93 -2.99
CA PHE A 304 14.95 -16.28 -1.72
C PHE A 304 14.73 -15.05 -0.84
N SER A 305 15.76 -14.23 -0.67
CA SER A 305 15.69 -13.06 0.22
C SER A 305 14.82 -11.93 -0.34
N ALA A 306 14.95 -11.62 -1.64
CA ALA A 306 14.14 -10.58 -2.27
C ALA A 306 12.63 -10.93 -2.25
N LEU A 307 12.29 -12.19 -2.56
CA LEU A 307 10.93 -12.70 -2.49
C LEU A 307 10.42 -12.73 -1.04
N GLY A 308 11.29 -13.13 -0.09
CA GLY A 308 11.00 -13.12 1.33
C GLY A 308 10.70 -11.73 1.87
N VAL A 309 11.48 -10.71 1.48
CA VAL A 309 11.21 -9.31 1.85
C VAL A 309 9.89 -8.82 1.24
N GLY A 310 9.64 -9.11 -0.05
CA GLY A 310 8.36 -8.78 -0.69
C GLY A 310 7.16 -9.41 0.02
N PHE A 311 7.27 -10.69 0.39
CA PHE A 311 6.27 -11.42 1.16
C PHE A 311 6.05 -10.83 2.55
N ALA A 312 7.13 -10.49 3.29
CA ALA A 312 7.06 -9.89 4.61
C ALA A 312 6.49 -8.47 4.60
N TYR A 313 6.89 -7.65 3.63
CA TYR A 313 6.39 -6.28 3.45
C TYR A 313 4.87 -6.21 3.33
N ALA A 314 4.28 -7.18 2.66
CA ALA A 314 2.84 -7.32 2.56
C ALA A 314 2.15 -7.39 3.93
N GLY A 315 2.75 -8.10 4.89
CA GLY A 315 2.25 -8.23 6.25
C GLY A 315 2.15 -6.91 6.99
N ILE A 316 3.13 -6.03 6.82
CA ILE A 316 3.14 -4.71 7.46
C ILE A 316 1.87 -3.93 7.09
N LEU A 317 1.53 -3.90 5.80
CA LEU A 317 0.37 -3.15 5.30
C LEU A 317 -0.97 -3.74 5.74
N VAL A 318 -1.04 -5.06 5.92
CA VAL A 318 -2.26 -5.76 6.34
C VAL A 318 -2.50 -5.63 7.85
N ILE A 319 -1.44 -5.59 8.65
CA ILE A 319 -1.51 -5.56 10.13
C ILE A 319 -1.96 -4.17 10.64
N PHE A 320 -1.48 -3.08 10.03
CA PHE A 320 -1.64 -1.73 10.58
C PHE A 320 -3.07 -1.20 10.67
N PRO A 321 -4.00 -1.45 9.72
CA PRO A 321 -5.41 -1.08 9.89
C PRO A 321 -6.02 -1.69 11.15
N GLY A 322 -5.70 -2.97 11.42
CA GLY A 322 -6.14 -3.69 12.62
C GLY A 322 -5.54 -3.12 13.89
N LEU A 323 -4.22 -2.87 13.92
CA LEU A 323 -3.55 -2.26 15.06
C LEU A 323 -4.08 -0.85 15.36
N THR A 324 -4.35 -0.04 14.33
CA THR A 324 -4.92 1.29 14.52
C THR A 324 -6.28 1.21 15.22
N SER A 325 -7.17 0.32 14.75
CA SER A 325 -8.48 0.14 15.40
C SER A 325 -8.40 -0.48 16.79
N GLN A 326 -7.46 -1.37 17.04
CA GLN A 326 -7.23 -1.99 18.33
C GLN A 326 -6.78 -0.96 19.40
N ASN A 327 -5.98 0.04 18.99
CA ASN A 327 -5.42 1.03 19.90
C ASN A 327 -6.30 2.28 20.07
N PHE A 328 -7.07 2.65 19.05
CA PHE A 328 -7.80 3.93 19.02
C PHE A 328 -9.30 3.77 18.75
N GLY A 329 -9.79 2.52 18.78
CA GLY A 329 -11.19 2.19 18.58
C GLY A 329 -11.64 2.19 17.13
N MET A 330 -12.89 1.74 16.93
CA MET A 330 -13.50 1.59 15.61
C MET A 330 -14.28 2.82 15.14
N ARG A 331 -14.68 3.68 16.08
CA ARG A 331 -15.61 4.78 15.82
C ARG A 331 -15.05 5.80 14.83
N ASN A 332 -13.76 6.14 14.96
CA ASN A 332 -13.03 7.08 14.10
C ASN A 332 -11.93 6.39 13.29
N GLN A 333 -12.07 5.08 13.00
CA GLN A 333 -11.01 4.27 12.38
C GLN A 333 -10.57 4.83 11.04
N GLY A 334 -11.49 5.28 10.20
CA GLY A 334 -11.18 5.78 8.87
C GLY A 334 -10.23 6.97 8.92
N LEU A 335 -10.59 7.97 9.74
CA LEU A 335 -9.78 9.17 9.91
C LEU A 335 -8.45 8.89 10.61
N ASN A 336 -8.48 8.09 11.68
CA ASN A 336 -7.28 7.73 12.44
C ASN A 336 -6.27 6.96 11.60
N TYR A 337 -6.74 6.03 10.75
CA TYR A 337 -5.87 5.30 9.83
C TYR A 337 -5.32 6.20 8.72
N GLY A 338 -6.08 7.19 8.25
CA GLY A 338 -5.58 8.20 7.32
C GLY A 338 -4.34 8.94 7.85
N PHE A 339 -4.37 9.36 9.11
CA PHE A 339 -3.19 9.95 9.76
C PHE A 339 -2.06 8.93 9.96
N MET A 340 -2.37 7.70 10.35
CA MET A 340 -1.36 6.64 10.49
C MET A 340 -0.61 6.36 9.18
N TYR A 341 -1.30 6.49 8.05
CA TYR A 341 -0.73 6.22 6.72
C TYR A 341 0.36 7.21 6.29
N PHE A 342 0.51 8.36 6.96
CA PHE A 342 1.69 9.21 6.77
C PHE A 342 2.99 8.51 7.17
N GLY A 343 2.97 7.58 8.13
CA GLY A 343 4.11 6.71 8.43
C GLY A 343 4.53 5.86 7.23
N PHE A 344 3.54 5.37 6.45
CA PHE A 344 3.82 4.71 5.17
C PHE A 344 4.50 5.67 4.18
N ALA A 345 3.98 6.88 3.99
CA ALA A 345 4.55 7.85 3.07
C ALA A 345 6.01 8.20 3.43
N VAL A 346 6.31 8.39 4.71
CA VAL A 346 7.69 8.64 5.19
C VAL A 346 8.63 7.50 4.78
N GLY A 347 8.27 6.25 5.09
CA GLY A 347 9.09 5.10 4.71
C GLY A 347 9.23 4.94 3.19
N ALA A 348 8.13 5.11 2.46
CA ALA A 348 8.08 4.91 1.01
C ALA A 348 8.88 5.97 0.22
N VAL A 349 8.94 7.20 0.72
CA VAL A 349 9.69 8.29 0.06
C VAL A 349 11.18 8.22 0.43
N ILE A 350 11.50 7.96 1.70
CA ILE A 350 12.88 8.00 2.17
C ILE A 350 13.69 6.78 1.67
N ALA A 351 13.09 5.59 1.64
CA ALA A 351 13.82 4.37 1.33
C ALA A 351 14.50 4.35 -0.05
N PRO A 352 13.81 4.65 -1.18
CA PRO A 352 14.45 4.66 -2.50
C PRO A 352 15.58 5.70 -2.59
N TYR A 353 15.39 6.87 -1.98
CA TYR A 353 16.38 7.94 -1.98
C TYR A 353 17.65 7.52 -1.22
N VAL A 354 17.50 7.04 0.02
CA VAL A 354 18.62 6.57 0.86
C VAL A 354 19.33 5.38 0.20
N THR A 355 18.58 4.43 -0.35
CA THR A 355 19.12 3.26 -1.05
C THR A 355 19.99 3.69 -2.23
N SER A 356 19.48 4.57 -3.08
CA SER A 356 20.22 5.05 -4.26
C SER A 356 21.44 5.90 -3.88
N ALA A 357 21.32 6.77 -2.87
CA ALA A 357 22.42 7.58 -2.37
C ALA A 357 23.56 6.71 -1.82
N ILE A 358 23.25 5.77 -0.93
CA ILE A 358 24.25 4.86 -0.37
C ILE A 358 24.92 4.04 -1.47
N ALA A 359 24.13 3.44 -2.37
CA ALA A 359 24.69 2.63 -3.47
C ALA A 359 25.62 3.45 -4.37
N LYS A 360 25.27 4.71 -4.64
CA LYS A 360 26.11 5.62 -5.43
C LYS A 360 27.43 5.94 -4.73
N TYR A 361 27.43 6.19 -3.40
CA TYR A 361 28.63 6.54 -2.64
C TYR A 361 29.53 5.34 -2.36
N THR A 362 28.95 4.18 -2.08
CA THR A 362 29.70 2.98 -1.65
C THR A 362 30.00 2.00 -2.79
N GLY A 363 29.35 2.17 -3.94
CA GLY A 363 29.41 1.23 -5.05
C GLY A 363 28.72 -0.11 -4.77
N SER A 364 28.02 -0.26 -3.64
CA SER A 364 27.41 -1.52 -3.17
C SER A 364 26.13 -1.28 -2.38
N TYR A 365 25.24 -2.28 -2.38
CA TYR A 365 24.03 -2.28 -1.55
C TYR A 365 24.26 -2.88 -0.15
N ASN A 366 25.44 -3.41 0.16
CA ASN A 366 25.72 -4.07 1.45
C ASN A 366 25.45 -3.17 2.65
N THR A 367 25.86 -1.90 2.58
CA THR A 367 25.58 -0.91 3.62
C THR A 367 24.07 -0.67 3.81
N VAL A 368 23.29 -0.74 2.72
CA VAL A 368 21.82 -0.62 2.78
C VAL A 368 21.21 -1.81 3.52
N PHE A 369 21.72 -3.04 3.28
CA PHE A 369 21.19 -4.23 3.94
C PHE A 369 21.45 -4.18 5.45
N ILE A 370 22.64 -3.76 5.88
CA ILE A 370 22.98 -3.59 7.31
C ILE A 370 22.13 -2.46 7.93
N LEU A 371 22.07 -1.30 7.30
CA LEU A 371 21.22 -0.19 7.76
C LEU A 371 19.77 -0.65 7.96
N THR A 372 19.21 -1.33 6.98
CA THR A 372 17.83 -1.84 7.02
C THR A 372 17.66 -2.85 8.15
N THR A 373 18.63 -3.75 8.37
CA THR A 373 18.61 -4.70 9.48
C THR A 373 18.58 -3.98 10.84
N VAL A 374 19.44 -2.98 11.04
CA VAL A 374 19.46 -2.18 12.29
C VAL A 374 18.11 -1.48 12.50
N LEU A 375 17.55 -0.85 11.46
CA LEU A 375 16.25 -0.18 11.54
C LEU A 375 15.12 -1.16 11.89
N LEU A 376 15.15 -2.37 11.33
CA LEU A 376 14.18 -3.42 11.65
C LEU A 376 14.30 -3.93 13.08
N LEU A 377 15.52 -4.11 13.61
CA LEU A 377 15.75 -4.49 15.01
C LEU A 377 15.22 -3.40 15.96
N ILE A 378 15.44 -2.12 15.62
CA ILE A 378 14.82 -1.01 16.35
C ILE A 378 13.29 -1.15 16.29
N GLY A 379 12.72 -1.47 15.12
CA GLY A 379 11.30 -1.72 14.94
C GLY A 379 10.76 -2.87 15.78
N VAL A 380 11.53 -3.97 15.94
CA VAL A 380 11.18 -5.09 16.85
C VAL A 380 11.11 -4.60 18.29
N VAL A 381 12.14 -3.90 18.75
CA VAL A 381 12.19 -3.37 20.13
C VAL A 381 11.03 -2.41 20.38
N LEU A 382 10.78 -1.47 19.47
CA LEU A 382 9.64 -0.56 19.56
C LEU A 382 8.30 -1.31 19.59
N THR A 383 8.14 -2.37 18.79
CA THR A 383 6.92 -3.20 18.76
C THR A 383 6.70 -3.89 20.12
N LEU A 384 7.74 -4.46 20.73
CA LEU A 384 7.66 -5.11 22.04
C LEU A 384 7.36 -4.10 23.15
N ILE A 385 8.00 -2.94 23.14
CA ILE A 385 7.72 -1.84 24.08
C ILE A 385 6.27 -1.38 23.93
N THR A 386 5.82 -1.14 22.70
CA THR A 386 4.45 -0.70 22.43
C THR A 386 3.43 -1.72 22.89
N LYS A 387 3.65 -3.01 22.61
CA LYS A 387 2.79 -4.10 23.08
C LYS A 387 2.66 -4.09 24.61
N LYS A 388 3.77 -3.99 25.34
CA LYS A 388 3.78 -3.95 26.81
C LYS A 388 3.09 -2.67 27.35
N TYR A 389 3.38 -1.52 26.74
CA TYR A 389 2.78 -0.25 27.11
C TYR A 389 1.25 -0.26 26.91
N VAL A 390 0.78 -0.77 25.77
CA VAL A 390 -0.66 -0.90 25.49
C VAL A 390 -1.34 -1.83 26.48
N ALA A 391 -0.73 -2.97 26.81
CA ALA A 391 -1.28 -3.88 27.81
C ALA A 391 -1.46 -3.18 29.18
N THR A 392 -0.48 -2.35 29.61
CA THR A 392 -0.56 -1.58 30.84
C THR A 392 -1.65 -0.50 30.79
N VAL A 393 -1.83 0.16 29.63
CA VAL A 393 -2.91 1.17 29.46
C VAL A 393 -4.28 0.52 29.48
N LEU A 394 -4.45 -0.63 28.82
CA LEU A 394 -5.71 -1.37 28.81
C LEU A 394 -6.09 -1.90 30.18
N ALA A 395 -5.12 -2.39 30.96
CA ALA A 395 -5.34 -2.84 32.35
C ALA A 395 -5.82 -1.72 33.31
N LYS A 396 -5.59 -0.45 32.97
CA LYS A 396 -6.06 0.70 33.75
C LYS A 396 -7.48 1.15 33.37
N ILE A 397 -8.01 0.68 32.22
CA ILE A 397 -9.33 1.03 31.70
C ILE A 397 -10.38 0.00 32.15
N HIS A 398 -9.96 -1.22 32.44
CA HIS A 398 -10.77 -2.29 33.06
C HIS A 398 -10.58 -2.34 34.57
#